data_ab26ba4cafa4f0b2f125d7d2fd3605d8
#
_entry.id   ab26ba4cafa4f0b2f125d7d2fd3605d8
#
_cell.length_a   1.000
_cell.length_b   1.000
_cell.length_c   1.000
_cell.angle_alpha   90.00
_cell.angle_beta   90.00
_cell.angle_gamma   90.00
#
_symmetry.space_group_name_H-M   'P 1'
#
loop_
_entity.id
_entity.type
_entity.pdbx_description
1 polymer ?
#
loop_
_entity_poly.entity_id
_entity_poly.type
_entity_poly.pdbx_seq_one_letter_code
_entity_poly.pdbx_strand_id
1 'polypeptide(L)' 'MTDNNTSERKPLILIAEDVESNYKLLEIILKKEYDLLWAKNGKEAVAYALSHNPD' A
#
# COMPACT_ATOMS: atom_id res chain seq x y z
N MET A 1 -6.99 5.97 21.65
CA MET A 1 -6.75 5.38 21.37
C MET A 1 -6.76 4.76 21.21
N THR A 2 -6.74 4.58 21.20
CA THR A 2 -6.62 3.75 21.00
C THR A 2 -6.40 3.07 20.62
N ASP A 3 -6.52 2.82 20.65
CA ASP A 3 -6.29 1.99 20.28
C ASP A 3 -6.08 1.23 19.94
N ASN A 4 -6.14 1.15 20.01
CA ASN A 4 -5.86 0.31 19.70
C ASN A 4 -5.83 -0.61 19.40
N ASN A 5 -5.82 -1.00 19.38
CA ASN A 5 -5.86 -2.05 19.10
C ASN A 5 -6.16 -2.49 18.37
N THR A 6 -6.62 -2.10 18.19
CA THR A 6 -6.88 -2.62 17.21
C THR A 6 -6.04 -2.69 16.25
N SER A 7 -5.34 -2.36 16.41
CA SER A 7 -4.57 -2.33 15.56
C SER A 7 -3.74 -3.35 15.13
N GLU A 8 -4.04 -4.42 15.20
CA GLU A 8 -3.32 -5.46 14.63
C GLU A 8 -3.29 -5.40 13.15
N ARG A 9 -4.24 -4.73 12.57
CA ARG A 9 -4.34 -4.66 11.13
C ARG A 9 -3.81 -3.32 10.64
N LYS A 10 -2.83 -3.38 9.75
CA LYS A 10 -2.28 -2.17 9.15
C LYS A 10 -3.16 -1.67 8.03
N PRO A 11 -3.25 -0.36 7.85
CA PRO A 11 -3.95 0.18 6.68
C PRO A 11 -3.28 -0.28 5.39
N LEU A 12 -4.08 -0.55 4.38
CA LEU A 12 -3.57 -0.94 3.07
C LEU A 12 -3.40 0.29 2.20
N ILE A 13 -2.21 0.45 1.62
CA ILE A 13 -1.90 1.58 0.75
C ILE A 13 -1.57 1.04 -0.63
N LEU A 14 -2.21 1.59 -1.63
CA LEU A 14 -1.91 1.27 -3.03
C LEU A 14 -0.88 2.27 -3.54
N ILE A 15 0.24 1.73 -4.05
CA ILE A 15 1.32 2.56 -4.58
C ILE A 15 1.41 2.31 -6.08
N ALA A 16 1.21 3.38 -6.86
CA ALA A 16 1.36 3.32 -8.30
C ALA A 16 2.74 3.85 -8.66
N GLU A 17 3.64 2.96 -9.06
CA GLU A 17 5.02 3.33 -9.35
C GLU A 17 5.55 2.41 -10.43
N ASP A 18 6.02 2.97 -11.54
CA ASP A 18 6.49 2.16 -12.67
C ASP A 18 7.97 1.78 -12.56
N VAL A 19 8.70 2.37 -11.64
CA VAL A 19 10.12 2.07 -11.44
C VAL A 19 10.28 1.27 -10.16
N GLU A 20 10.77 0.04 -10.29
CA GLU A 20 10.86 -0.87 -9.16
C GLU A 20 11.73 -0.32 -8.02
N SER A 21 12.85 0.31 -8.35
CA SER A 21 13.72 0.83 -7.31
C SER A 21 13.04 1.93 -6.49
N ASN A 22 12.20 2.73 -7.13
CA ASN A 22 11.43 3.74 -6.41
C ASN A 22 10.41 3.08 -5.48
N TYR A 23 9.75 2.03 -5.96
CA TYR A 23 8.81 1.31 -5.12
C TYR A 23 9.52 0.72 -3.90
N LYS A 24 10.71 0.15 -4.10
CA LYS A 24 11.42 -0.47 -2.99
C LYS A 24 11.82 0.53 -1.93
N LEU A 25 12.14 1.76 -2.32
CA LEU A 25 12.42 2.79 -1.33
C LEU A 25 11.18 3.10 -0.50
N LEU A 26 10.04 3.22 -1.16
CA LEU A 26 8.78 3.46 -0.45
C LEU A 26 8.44 2.28 0.46
N GLU A 27 8.67 1.07 -0.02
CA GLU A 27 8.41 -0.12 0.78
C GLU A 27 9.21 -0.11 2.07
N ILE A 28 10.49 0.22 1.99
CA ILE A 28 11.35 0.25 3.17
C ILE A 28 10.81 1.26 4.19
N ILE A 29 10.35 2.41 3.71
CA ILE A 29 9.87 3.47 4.59
C ILE A 29 8.53 3.13 5.21
N LEU A 30 7.63 2.54 4.42
CA LEU A 30 6.23 2.44 4.80
C LEU A 30 5.82 1.08 5.36
N LYS A 31 6.57 0.04 5.08
CA LYS A 31 6.09 -1.32 5.39
C LYS A 31 5.92 -1.57 6.88
N LYS A 32 6.54 -0.79 7.73
CA LYS A 32 6.41 -0.98 9.17
C LYS A 32 5.03 -0.61 9.67
N GLU A 33 4.38 0.34 9.00
CA GLU A 33 3.10 0.85 9.48
C GLU A 33 1.96 0.60 8.53
N TYR A 34 2.27 0.14 7.30
CA TYR A 34 1.25 -0.04 6.28
C TYR A 34 1.48 -1.34 5.53
N ASP A 35 0.37 -1.96 5.11
CA ASP A 35 0.44 -3.00 4.10
C ASP A 35 0.44 -2.33 2.75
N LEU A 36 1.28 -2.82 1.85
CA LEU A 36 1.48 -2.15 0.56
C LEU A 36 1.00 -3.02 -0.58
N LEU A 37 0.38 -2.39 -1.56
CA LEU A 37 -0.02 -3.05 -2.79
C LEU A 37 0.61 -2.26 -3.93
N TRP A 38 1.41 -2.92 -4.74
CA TRP A 38 2.19 -2.26 -5.78
C TRP A 38 1.51 -2.40 -7.13
N ALA A 39 1.18 -1.27 -7.74
CA ALA A 39 0.69 -1.21 -9.10
C ALA A 39 1.79 -0.59 -9.96
N LYS A 40 2.14 -1.25 -11.05
CA LYS A 40 3.24 -0.79 -11.89
C LYS A 40 2.82 0.31 -12.85
N ASN A 41 1.54 0.50 -13.04
CA ASN A 41 1.02 1.53 -13.95
C ASN A 41 -0.38 1.89 -13.51
N GLY A 42 -0.94 2.93 -14.17
CA GLY A 42 -2.25 3.40 -13.79
C GLY A 42 -3.36 2.38 -14.01
N LYS A 43 -3.22 1.54 -15.03
CA LYS A 43 -4.21 0.52 -15.30
C LYS A 43 -4.27 -0.50 -14.17
N GLU A 44 -3.11 -0.95 -13.69
CA GLU A 44 -3.07 -1.85 -12.56
C GLU A 44 -3.59 -1.17 -11.30
N ALA A 45 -3.28 0.13 -11.13
CA ALA A 45 -3.75 0.85 -9.96
C ALA A 45 -5.26 0.87 -9.88
N VAL A 46 -5.92 1.13 -11.01
CA VAL A 46 -7.37 1.13 -11.05
C VAL A 46 -7.92 -0.26 -10.72
N ALA A 47 -7.35 -1.29 -11.33
CA ALA A 47 -7.81 -2.65 -11.10
C ALA A 47 -7.66 -3.04 -9.62
N TYR A 48 -6.55 -2.70 -9.01
CA TYR A 48 -6.31 -3.02 -7.61
C TYR A 48 -7.22 -2.24 -6.69
N ALA A 49 -7.46 -0.97 -7.00
CA ALA A 49 -8.35 -0.15 -6.18
C ALA A 49 -9.76 -0.72 -6.16
N LEU A 50 -10.22 -1.22 -7.31
CA LEU A 50 -11.55 -1.81 -7.41
C LEU A 50 -11.67 -3.14 -6.68
N SER A 51 -10.59 -3.92 -6.63
CA SER A 51 -10.66 -5.27 -6.08
C SER A 51 -10.17 -5.37 -4.64
N HIS A 52 -9.36 -4.42 -4.16
CA HIS A 52 -8.74 -4.54 -2.83
C HIS A 52 -9.20 -3.50 -1.83
N ASN A 53 -9.90 -2.47 -2.26
CA ASN A 53 -10.40 -1.40 -1.37
C ASN A 53 -9.29 -0.88 -0.44
N PRO A 54 -8.25 -0.23 -0.98
CA PRO A 54 -7.22 0.34 -0.12
C PRO A 54 -7.82 1.36 0.84
N ASP A 55 -7.25 1.44 2.00
CA ASP A 55 -7.70 2.37 3.03
C ASP A 55 -7.39 3.82 2.72
#